data_9134342b7098d07031116f4579a2c42b
#
_entry.id   9134342b7098d07031116f4579a2c42b
#
_cell.length_a   1.000
_cell.length_b   1.000
_cell.length_c   1.000
_cell.angle_alpha   90.00
_cell.angle_beta   90.00
_cell.angle_gamma   90.00
#
_symmetry.space_group_name_H-M   'P 1'
#
loop_
_entity.id
_entity.type
_entity.pdbx_description
1 polymer ?
#
loop_
_entity_poly.entity_id
_entity_poly.type
_entity_poly.pdbx_seq_one_letter_code
_entity_poly.pdbx_strand_id
1 'polypeptide(L)'
;DAPDSRPSAVAGGFYPGTPAEVRQAVARLFAAAPQGVAESWAGVLVPHAGWIYSGRLAAAVFARVAMPQTAIILCPKHRPQGARWAVAPHRRWQFPGGELASDPELAARLAAGVEGLELDAEAHRQEHAIEVELPLLAHAAPQTRVVGITVGDASLPELLRFGVAMSIVLRDMRELPLLVISSDMNHFA
;
A
#
# COMPACT_ATOMS: atom_id res chain seq x y z
N ASP A 1 14.38 17.44 5.93
CA ASP A 1 12.94 17.44 5.57
C ASP A 1 12.66 16.28 4.64
N ALA A 2 11.63 15.49 4.93
CA ALA A 2 11.21 14.42 4.04
C ALA A 2 10.68 15.00 2.72
N PRO A 3 10.91 14.32 1.57
CA PRO A 3 10.36 14.79 0.31
C PRO A 3 8.83 14.77 0.34
N ASP A 4 8.19 15.79 -0.24
CA ASP A 4 6.73 15.96 -0.24
C ASP A 4 6.01 14.82 -0.98
N SER A 5 6.65 14.24 -1.99
CA SER A 5 6.08 13.14 -2.77
C SER A 5 7.06 11.99 -2.96
N ARG A 6 6.51 10.80 -3.07
CA ARG A 6 7.23 9.59 -3.48
C ARG A 6 6.92 9.34 -4.96
N PRO A 7 7.87 9.58 -5.87
CA PRO A 7 7.70 9.30 -7.30
C PRO A 7 7.70 7.79 -7.57
N SER A 8 7.14 7.37 -8.71
CA SER A 8 7.22 5.96 -9.13
C SER A 8 8.66 5.51 -9.34
N ALA A 9 8.97 4.28 -8.93
CA ALA A 9 10.30 3.67 -9.05
C ALA A 9 10.31 2.44 -9.97
N VAL A 10 9.17 1.78 -10.17
CA VAL A 10 9.07 0.50 -10.92
C VAL A 10 8.09 0.56 -12.10
N ALA A 11 7.60 1.75 -12.43
CA ALA A 11 6.82 1.97 -13.65
C ALA A 11 7.63 1.59 -14.91
N GLY A 12 6.99 0.91 -15.87
CA GLY A 12 7.65 0.36 -17.04
C GLY A 12 8.29 -1.02 -16.82
N GLY A 13 8.41 -1.47 -15.57
CA GLY A 13 8.94 -2.78 -15.21
C GLY A 13 7.89 -3.70 -14.59
N PHE A 14 7.27 -3.28 -13.51
CA PHE A 14 6.24 -4.06 -12.79
C PHE A 14 4.84 -3.80 -13.33
N TYR A 15 4.60 -2.63 -13.88
CA TYR A 15 3.35 -2.21 -14.50
C TYR A 15 3.67 -1.18 -15.61
N PRO A 16 2.70 -0.81 -16.48
CA PRO A 16 2.99 0.09 -17.59
C PRO A 16 3.61 1.43 -17.18
N GLY A 17 4.50 1.95 -18.03
CA GLY A 17 5.30 3.14 -17.72
C GLY A 17 4.67 4.48 -18.13
N THR A 18 3.61 4.47 -18.93
CA THR A 18 2.99 5.71 -19.42
C THR A 18 1.58 5.90 -18.87
N PRO A 19 1.11 7.15 -18.68
CA PRO A 19 -0.26 7.43 -18.23
C PRO A 19 -1.36 6.75 -19.05
N ALA A 20 -1.20 6.70 -20.37
CA ALA A 20 -2.18 6.10 -21.26
C ALA A 20 -2.25 4.59 -21.09
N GLU A 21 -1.10 3.92 -21.03
CA GLU A 21 -1.01 2.48 -20.85
C GLU A 21 -1.51 2.04 -19.47
N VAL A 22 -1.18 2.80 -18.41
CA VAL A 22 -1.67 2.54 -17.05
C VAL A 22 -3.21 2.61 -17.04
N ARG A 23 -3.82 3.68 -17.55
CA ARG A 23 -5.28 3.79 -17.61
C ARG A 23 -5.92 2.64 -18.37
N GLN A 24 -5.37 2.26 -19.54
CA GLN A 24 -5.89 1.17 -20.34
C GLN A 24 -5.77 -0.18 -19.61
N ALA A 25 -4.63 -0.45 -18.97
CA ALA A 25 -4.41 -1.69 -18.23
C ALA A 25 -5.35 -1.80 -17.02
N VAL A 26 -5.47 -0.73 -16.22
CA VAL A 26 -6.40 -0.66 -15.08
C VAL A 26 -7.84 -0.92 -15.54
N ALA A 27 -8.30 -0.24 -16.60
CA ALA A 27 -9.65 -0.44 -17.12
C ALA A 27 -9.90 -1.91 -17.52
N ARG A 28 -8.94 -2.57 -18.19
CA ARG A 28 -9.05 -4.00 -18.53
C ARG A 28 -9.10 -4.91 -17.31
N LEU A 29 -8.27 -4.64 -16.31
CA LEU A 29 -8.19 -5.44 -15.08
C LEU A 29 -9.51 -5.36 -14.30
N PHE A 30 -10.08 -4.16 -14.16
CA PHE A 30 -11.36 -3.98 -13.46
C PHE A 30 -12.55 -4.48 -14.26
N ALA A 31 -12.54 -4.39 -15.60
CA ALA A 31 -13.58 -4.99 -16.45
C ALA A 31 -13.61 -6.52 -16.33
N ALA A 32 -12.47 -7.14 -16.06
CA ALA A 32 -12.36 -8.59 -15.84
C ALA A 32 -12.59 -9.01 -14.38
N ALA A 33 -12.72 -8.06 -13.45
CA ALA A 33 -12.95 -8.35 -12.05
C ALA A 33 -14.37 -8.88 -11.81
N PRO A 34 -14.57 -9.76 -10.79
CA PRO A 34 -15.89 -10.24 -10.43
C PRO A 34 -16.82 -9.09 -10.08
N GLN A 35 -18.00 -9.07 -10.70
CA GLN A 35 -19.02 -8.07 -10.40
C GLN A 35 -19.70 -8.40 -9.06
N GLY A 36 -20.13 -7.38 -8.35
CA GLY A 36 -20.85 -7.55 -7.08
C GLY A 36 -20.84 -6.29 -6.23
N VAL A 37 -21.53 -6.33 -5.11
CA VAL A 37 -21.57 -5.23 -4.15
C VAL A 37 -20.25 -5.16 -3.40
N ALA A 38 -19.70 -3.96 -3.26
CA ALA A 38 -18.53 -3.73 -2.42
C ALA A 38 -18.92 -3.88 -0.92
N GLU A 39 -18.06 -4.52 -0.17
CA GLU A 39 -18.28 -4.84 1.25
C GLU A 39 -17.23 -4.16 2.12
N SER A 40 -17.61 -3.82 3.36
CA SER A 40 -16.66 -3.27 4.34
C SER A 40 -15.86 -4.39 5.00
N TRP A 41 -14.55 -4.27 4.99
CA TRP A 41 -13.61 -5.21 5.58
C TRP A 41 -12.65 -4.48 6.52
N ALA A 42 -12.23 -5.14 7.59
CA ALA A 42 -11.16 -4.62 8.44
C ALA A 42 -9.79 -4.71 7.77
N GLY A 43 -9.59 -5.71 6.93
CA GLY A 43 -8.36 -5.92 6.18
C GLY A 43 -8.55 -6.84 4.99
N VAL A 44 -7.67 -6.71 4.01
CA VAL A 44 -7.60 -7.54 2.80
C VAL A 44 -6.15 -7.93 2.51
N LEU A 45 -5.98 -9.03 1.80
CA LEU A 45 -4.67 -9.44 1.28
C LEU A 45 -4.61 -9.16 -0.21
N VAL A 46 -3.59 -8.44 -0.66
CA VAL A 46 -3.40 -8.03 -2.05
C VAL A 46 -1.99 -8.43 -2.50
N PRO A 47 -1.81 -9.11 -3.63
CA PRO A 47 -0.50 -9.46 -4.15
C PRO A 47 0.20 -8.27 -4.81
N HIS A 48 1.54 -8.24 -4.75
CA HIS A 48 2.37 -7.14 -5.24
C HIS A 48 3.41 -7.55 -6.31
N ALA A 49 3.27 -8.69 -6.94
CA ALA A 49 4.06 -9.04 -8.11
C ALA A 49 3.75 -8.09 -9.29
N GLY A 50 4.54 -8.17 -10.34
CA GLY A 50 4.22 -7.41 -11.58
C GLY A 50 2.81 -7.71 -12.08
N TRP A 51 2.14 -6.72 -12.66
CA TRP A 51 0.71 -6.81 -13.04
C TRP A 51 0.35 -7.96 -13.98
N ILE A 52 1.32 -8.46 -14.76
CA ILE A 52 1.10 -9.65 -15.60
C ILE A 52 0.79 -10.90 -14.78
N TYR A 53 1.22 -10.94 -13.51
CA TYR A 53 1.02 -12.06 -12.58
C TYR A 53 -0.10 -11.75 -11.58
N SER A 54 -0.05 -10.61 -10.92
CA SER A 54 -0.87 -10.27 -9.76
C SER A 54 -1.99 -9.26 -10.04
N GLY A 55 -1.90 -8.47 -11.11
CA GLY A 55 -2.80 -7.34 -11.35
C GLY A 55 -4.29 -7.73 -11.42
N ARG A 56 -4.61 -8.89 -11.98
CA ARG A 56 -5.98 -9.39 -12.06
C ARG A 56 -6.57 -9.68 -10.66
N LEU A 57 -5.78 -10.30 -9.79
CA LEU A 57 -6.23 -10.62 -8.43
C LEU A 57 -6.32 -9.35 -7.59
N ALA A 58 -5.33 -8.46 -7.67
CA ALA A 58 -5.34 -7.18 -6.96
C ALA A 58 -6.55 -6.33 -7.35
N ALA A 59 -6.85 -6.20 -8.65
CA ALA A 59 -8.05 -5.50 -9.12
C ALA A 59 -9.34 -6.17 -8.64
N ALA A 60 -9.41 -7.51 -8.62
CA ALA A 60 -10.57 -8.25 -8.13
C ALA A 60 -10.84 -8.00 -6.64
N VAL A 61 -9.79 -7.89 -5.82
CA VAL A 61 -9.92 -7.53 -4.39
C VAL A 61 -10.43 -6.10 -4.27
N PHE A 62 -9.76 -5.12 -4.89
CA PHE A 62 -10.15 -3.72 -4.77
C PHE A 62 -11.55 -3.42 -5.34
N ALA A 63 -12.01 -4.15 -6.34
CA ALA A 63 -13.38 -4.03 -6.87
C ALA A 63 -14.47 -4.46 -5.88
N ARG A 64 -14.12 -5.23 -4.84
CA ARG A 64 -15.06 -5.77 -3.85
C ARG A 64 -15.01 -5.09 -2.50
N VAL A 65 -14.18 -4.06 -2.34
CA VAL A 65 -13.97 -3.37 -1.06
C VAL A 65 -14.63 -2.00 -1.08
N ALA A 66 -15.52 -1.76 -0.10
CA ALA A 66 -16.00 -0.42 0.23
C ALA A 66 -14.86 0.33 0.94
N MET A 67 -14.11 1.13 0.18
CA MET A 67 -12.91 1.81 0.67
C MET A 67 -13.26 2.89 1.68
N PRO A 68 -12.64 2.89 2.88
CA PRO A 68 -12.72 4.00 3.82
C PRO A 68 -11.86 5.18 3.36
N GLN A 69 -11.86 6.27 4.15
CA GLN A 69 -11.05 7.45 3.85
C GLN A 69 -9.54 7.16 3.84
N THR A 70 -9.09 6.15 4.59
CA THR A 70 -7.67 5.83 4.71
C THR A 70 -7.43 4.33 4.57
N ALA A 71 -6.40 3.95 3.82
CA ALA A 71 -5.87 2.60 3.76
C ALA A 71 -4.42 2.60 4.30
N ILE A 72 -4.09 1.61 5.11
CA ILE A 72 -2.70 1.33 5.52
C ILE A 72 -2.23 0.12 4.73
N ILE A 73 -1.24 0.30 3.87
CA ILE A 73 -0.62 -0.80 3.11
C ILE A 73 0.63 -1.26 3.85
N LEU A 74 0.60 -2.50 4.34
CA LEU A 74 1.75 -3.16 4.97
C LEU A 74 2.35 -4.14 3.98
N CYS A 75 3.65 -4.00 3.72
CA CYS A 75 4.37 -4.90 2.83
C CYS A 75 5.70 -5.36 3.43
N PRO A 76 6.26 -6.50 2.97
CA PRO A 76 7.63 -6.86 3.27
C PRO A 76 8.60 -5.84 2.67
N LYS A 77 9.71 -5.61 3.35
CA LYS A 77 10.79 -4.75 2.86
C LYS A 77 11.70 -5.53 1.92
N HIS A 78 11.74 -5.16 0.64
CA HIS A 78 12.55 -5.83 -0.38
C HIS A 78 13.91 -5.18 -0.63
N ARG A 79 14.15 -4.00 -0.08
CA ARG A 79 15.38 -3.24 -0.30
C ARG A 79 16.11 -3.01 1.02
N PRO A 80 17.45 -3.10 1.05
CA PRO A 80 18.22 -2.96 2.31
C PRO A 80 18.27 -1.53 2.85
N GLN A 81 18.01 -0.52 2.01
CA GLN A 81 18.13 0.89 2.40
C GLN A 81 17.08 1.31 3.42
N GLY A 82 17.44 2.25 4.28
CA GLY A 82 16.57 2.84 5.29
C GLY A 82 16.30 1.94 6.50
N ALA A 83 15.41 2.40 7.35
CA ALA A 83 15.05 1.73 8.60
C ALA A 83 14.49 0.32 8.36
N ARG A 84 14.70 -0.57 9.35
CA ARG A 84 14.22 -1.97 9.30
C ARG A 84 12.71 -2.04 9.16
N TRP A 85 11.99 -1.23 9.92
CA TRP A 85 10.55 -1.03 9.82
C TRP A 85 10.31 0.46 9.57
N ALA A 86 9.63 0.78 8.50
CA ALA A 86 9.49 2.16 8.08
C ALA A 86 8.05 2.50 7.67
N VAL A 87 7.56 3.62 8.15
CA VAL A 87 6.37 4.27 7.62
C VAL A 87 6.77 5.45 6.74
N ALA A 88 6.14 5.57 5.58
CA ALA A 88 6.43 6.62 4.62
C ALA A 88 6.03 8.00 5.15
N PRO A 89 6.95 8.98 5.18
CA PRO A 89 6.65 10.34 5.63
C PRO A 89 6.05 11.23 4.55
N HIS A 90 5.94 10.76 3.32
CA HIS A 90 5.50 11.54 2.17
C HIS A 90 4.04 11.99 2.32
N ARG A 91 3.70 13.13 1.70
CA ARG A 91 2.33 13.62 1.59
C ARG A 91 1.58 13.03 0.41
N ARG A 92 2.30 12.54 -0.60
CA ARG A 92 1.75 12.01 -1.85
C ARG A 92 2.53 10.82 -2.37
N TRP A 93 1.80 9.92 -3.02
CA TRP A 93 2.33 8.80 -3.76
C TRP A 93 2.04 9.03 -5.24
N GLN A 94 3.09 9.11 -6.07
CA GLN A 94 2.95 9.38 -7.50
C GLN A 94 3.15 8.11 -8.33
N PHE A 95 2.36 8.01 -9.39
CA PHE A 95 2.48 6.97 -10.40
C PHE A 95 2.12 7.56 -11.78
N PRO A 96 2.46 6.91 -12.91
CA PRO A 96 2.14 7.44 -14.23
C PRO A 96 0.64 7.68 -14.40
N GLY A 97 0.27 8.96 -14.55
CA GLY A 97 -1.10 9.40 -14.78
C GLY A 97 -1.91 9.72 -13.54
N GLY A 98 -1.32 9.70 -12.33
CA GLY A 98 -2.03 10.06 -11.12
C GLY A 98 -1.17 10.10 -9.87
N GLU A 99 -1.84 10.41 -8.78
CA GLU A 99 -1.28 10.36 -7.43
C GLU A 99 -2.39 10.03 -6.42
N LEU A 100 -1.98 9.53 -5.25
CA LEU A 100 -2.83 9.41 -4.06
C LEU A 100 -2.24 10.23 -2.93
N ALA A 101 -3.10 10.89 -2.18
CA ALA A 101 -2.70 11.57 -0.96
C ALA A 101 -2.26 10.54 0.10
N SER A 102 -1.35 10.95 0.97
CA SER A 102 -1.02 10.21 2.19
C SER A 102 -1.70 10.84 3.41
N ASP A 103 -1.47 10.25 4.58
CA ASP A 103 -1.87 10.79 5.88
C ASP A 103 -0.64 10.90 6.79
N PRO A 104 0.13 12.02 6.69
CA PRO A 104 1.34 12.21 7.48
C PRO A 104 1.10 12.26 8.99
N GLU A 105 -0.09 12.68 9.43
CA GLU A 105 -0.43 12.72 10.85
C GLU A 105 -0.60 11.30 11.40
N LEU A 106 -1.29 10.44 10.68
CA LEU A 106 -1.40 9.03 11.03
C LEU A 106 -0.05 8.33 10.95
N ALA A 107 0.76 8.62 9.93
CA ALA A 107 2.12 8.08 9.81
C ALA A 107 2.99 8.45 11.03
N ALA A 108 2.95 9.72 11.46
CA ALA A 108 3.68 10.18 12.65
C ALA A 108 3.16 9.52 13.94
N ARG A 109 1.85 9.36 14.10
CA ARG A 109 1.26 8.68 15.25
C ARG A 109 1.67 7.20 15.31
N LEU A 110 1.71 6.53 14.17
CA LEU A 110 2.16 5.13 14.07
C LEU A 110 3.64 5.01 14.45
N ALA A 111 4.51 5.87 13.91
CA ALA A 111 5.92 5.89 14.25
C ALA A 111 6.17 6.17 15.75
N ALA A 112 5.37 7.03 16.36
CA ALA A 112 5.48 7.33 17.79
C ALA A 112 4.93 6.21 18.69
N GLY A 113 3.93 5.47 18.25
CA GLY A 113 3.22 4.46 19.05
C GLY A 113 3.67 3.02 18.84
N VAL A 114 4.44 2.74 17.79
CA VAL A 114 4.90 1.40 17.45
C VAL A 114 6.42 1.35 17.58
N GLU A 115 6.91 0.63 18.59
CA GLU A 115 8.34 0.47 18.82
C GLU A 115 9.06 -0.12 17.59
N GLY A 116 10.15 0.53 17.18
CA GLY A 116 10.97 0.12 16.05
C GLY A 116 10.43 0.57 14.68
N LEU A 117 9.27 1.22 14.62
CA LEU A 117 8.74 1.82 13.39
C LEU A 117 9.21 3.28 13.27
N GLU A 118 9.88 3.61 12.18
CA GLU A 118 10.47 4.92 11.95
C GLU A 118 9.84 5.64 10.76
N LEU A 119 9.74 6.96 10.81
CA LEU A 119 9.44 7.79 9.63
C LEU A 119 10.67 7.80 8.72
N ASP A 120 10.65 7.07 7.62
CA ASP A 120 11.81 6.97 6.75
C ASP A 120 11.43 6.92 5.25
N ALA A 121 11.82 7.96 4.52
CA ALA A 121 11.61 8.06 3.08
C ALA A 121 12.52 7.12 2.27
N GLU A 122 13.75 6.86 2.77
CA GLU A 122 14.74 6.06 2.04
C GLU A 122 14.30 4.60 1.92
N ALA A 123 13.66 4.04 2.95
CA ALA A 123 13.11 2.69 2.91
C ALA A 123 12.05 2.51 1.82
N HIS A 124 11.37 3.59 1.43
CA HIS A 124 10.31 3.57 0.41
C HIS A 124 10.78 3.97 -0.98
N ARG A 125 11.98 4.53 -1.12
CA ARG A 125 12.45 5.13 -2.38
C ARG A 125 12.42 4.19 -3.57
N GLN A 126 12.77 2.93 -3.37
CA GLN A 126 12.80 1.89 -4.41
C GLN A 126 11.94 0.66 -4.06
N GLU A 127 11.08 0.77 -3.05
CA GLU A 127 10.17 -0.31 -2.68
C GLU A 127 9.01 -0.39 -3.69
N HIS A 128 8.78 -1.57 -4.24
CA HIS A 128 7.78 -1.77 -5.29
C HIS A 128 6.42 -2.20 -4.77
N ALA A 129 6.37 -2.92 -3.64
CA ALA A 129 5.17 -3.63 -3.20
C ALA A 129 3.97 -2.70 -2.98
N ILE A 130 4.18 -1.52 -2.37
CA ILE A 130 3.12 -0.51 -2.22
C ILE A 130 2.77 0.09 -3.59
N GLU A 131 3.80 0.46 -4.36
CA GLU A 131 3.64 1.20 -5.62
C GLU A 131 2.76 0.48 -6.63
N VAL A 132 2.93 -0.83 -6.80
CA VAL A 132 2.17 -1.60 -7.81
C VAL A 132 0.68 -1.66 -7.52
N GLU A 133 0.26 -1.43 -6.28
CA GLU A 133 -1.14 -1.40 -5.87
C GLU A 133 -1.79 -0.02 -6.05
N LEU A 134 -1.00 1.07 -6.04
CA LEU A 134 -1.52 2.44 -6.02
C LEU A 134 -2.43 2.80 -7.21
N PRO A 135 -2.09 2.49 -8.49
CA PRO A 135 -2.98 2.86 -9.58
C PRO A 135 -4.29 2.08 -9.58
N LEU A 136 -4.28 0.84 -9.05
CA LEU A 136 -5.49 0.02 -8.90
C LEU A 136 -6.37 0.57 -7.78
N LEU A 137 -5.78 0.92 -6.65
CA LEU A 137 -6.47 1.55 -5.53
C LEU A 137 -7.04 2.91 -5.93
N ALA A 138 -6.26 3.73 -6.65
CA ALA A 138 -6.72 5.03 -7.14
C ALA A 138 -7.90 4.93 -8.11
N HIS A 139 -7.98 3.87 -8.90
CA HIS A 139 -9.14 3.62 -9.76
C HIS A 139 -10.38 3.25 -8.95
N ALA A 140 -10.22 2.40 -7.94
CA ALA A 140 -11.33 1.97 -7.09
C ALA A 140 -11.80 3.10 -6.15
N ALA A 141 -10.88 3.90 -5.61
CA ALA A 141 -11.17 4.93 -4.61
C ALA A 141 -10.16 6.09 -4.66
N PRO A 142 -10.30 7.03 -5.59
CA PRO A 142 -9.31 8.10 -5.83
C PRO A 142 -9.16 9.08 -4.67
N GLN A 143 -10.09 9.09 -3.72
CA GLN A 143 -10.06 9.97 -2.54
C GLN A 143 -9.46 9.31 -1.29
N THR A 144 -9.17 8.01 -1.34
CA THR A 144 -8.57 7.28 -0.22
C THR A 144 -7.12 7.72 -0.03
N ARG A 145 -6.75 8.06 1.21
CA ARG A 145 -5.37 8.37 1.60
C ARG A 145 -4.62 7.07 1.89
N VAL A 146 -3.34 7.03 1.54
CA VAL A 146 -2.51 5.83 1.70
C VAL A 146 -1.37 6.08 2.67
N VAL A 147 -1.34 5.32 3.77
CA VAL A 147 -0.16 5.21 4.65
C VAL A 147 0.58 3.93 4.31
N GLY A 148 1.81 4.04 3.83
CA GLY A 148 2.63 2.89 3.44
C GLY A 148 3.60 2.51 4.56
N ILE A 149 3.66 1.21 4.89
CA ILE A 149 4.56 0.64 5.89
C ILE A 149 5.33 -0.52 5.28
N THR A 150 6.67 -0.46 5.37
CA THR A 150 7.53 -1.60 5.03
C THR A 150 8.04 -2.28 6.29
N VAL A 151 7.98 -3.60 6.32
CA VAL A 151 8.41 -4.42 7.45
C VAL A 151 9.55 -5.34 7.01
N GLY A 152 10.75 -5.10 7.55
CA GLY A 152 11.91 -5.98 7.36
C GLY A 152 11.84 -7.21 8.26
N ASP A 153 12.92 -7.99 8.26
CA ASP A 153 13.02 -9.23 9.03
C ASP A 153 12.47 -9.08 10.46
N ALA A 154 11.59 -9.99 10.84
CA ALA A 154 10.98 -9.98 12.16
C ALA A 154 10.62 -11.39 12.60
N SER A 155 10.79 -11.67 13.89
CA SER A 155 10.25 -12.86 14.51
C SER A 155 8.73 -12.73 14.73
N LEU A 156 8.04 -13.85 14.84
CA LEU A 156 6.61 -13.84 15.14
C LEU A 156 6.25 -13.05 16.42
N PRO A 157 6.99 -13.16 17.54
CA PRO A 157 6.74 -12.34 18.72
C PRO A 157 6.87 -10.83 18.47
N GLU A 158 7.81 -10.40 17.63
CA GLU A 158 7.95 -8.98 17.25
C GLU A 158 6.74 -8.51 16.41
N LEU A 159 6.31 -9.31 15.43
CA LEU A 159 5.12 -9.01 14.62
C LEU A 159 3.83 -8.94 15.46
N LEU A 160 3.69 -9.81 16.45
CA LEU A 160 2.54 -9.77 17.37
C LEU A 160 2.55 -8.48 18.20
N ARG A 161 3.70 -8.07 18.74
CA ARG A 161 3.84 -6.78 19.46
C ARG A 161 3.55 -5.60 18.54
N PHE A 162 4.06 -5.62 17.31
CA PHE A 162 3.78 -4.62 16.30
C PHE A 162 2.27 -4.48 16.05
N GLY A 163 1.57 -5.59 15.82
CA GLY A 163 0.12 -5.59 15.60
C GLY A 163 -0.67 -5.05 16.79
N VAL A 164 -0.29 -5.43 18.03
CA VAL A 164 -0.91 -4.89 19.25
C VAL A 164 -0.67 -3.39 19.36
N ALA A 165 0.56 -2.91 19.15
CA ALA A 165 0.89 -1.49 19.21
C ALA A 165 0.11 -0.68 18.15
N MET A 166 0.04 -1.18 16.91
CA MET A 166 -0.80 -0.58 15.87
C MET A 166 -2.26 -0.49 16.30
N SER A 167 -2.83 -1.57 16.84
CA SER A 167 -4.22 -1.59 17.28
C SER A 167 -4.52 -0.53 18.34
N ILE A 168 -3.56 -0.27 19.25
CA ILE A 168 -3.68 0.78 20.26
C ILE A 168 -3.72 2.17 19.62
N VAL A 169 -2.86 2.43 18.62
CA VAL A 169 -2.84 3.71 17.90
C VAL A 169 -4.14 3.94 17.12
N LEU A 170 -4.71 2.89 16.54
CA LEU A 170 -5.88 2.98 15.65
C LEU A 170 -7.22 2.99 16.37
N ARG A 171 -7.33 2.41 17.58
CA ARG A 171 -8.61 2.20 18.27
C ARG A 171 -9.43 3.46 18.53
N ASP A 172 -8.76 4.62 18.66
CA ASP A 172 -9.41 5.90 18.97
C ASP A 172 -9.75 6.71 17.71
N MET A 173 -9.55 6.12 16.52
CA MET A 173 -9.94 6.75 15.26
C MET A 173 -11.46 6.66 15.07
N ARG A 174 -12.06 7.75 14.58
CA ARG A 174 -13.51 7.80 14.29
C ARG A 174 -13.91 6.79 13.20
N GLU A 175 -13.04 6.62 12.20
CA GLU A 175 -13.17 5.65 11.13
C GLU A 175 -11.87 4.86 11.06
N LEU A 176 -11.97 3.53 11.17
CA LEU A 176 -10.81 2.67 11.08
C LEU A 176 -10.31 2.59 9.65
N PRO A 177 -8.99 2.66 9.43
CA PRO A 177 -8.42 2.46 8.10
C PRO A 177 -8.60 0.99 7.66
N LEU A 178 -8.68 0.78 6.36
CA LEU A 178 -8.54 -0.55 5.79
C LEU A 178 -7.08 -0.99 5.92
N LEU A 179 -6.84 -2.17 6.47
CA LEU A 179 -5.52 -2.80 6.43
C LEU A 179 -5.36 -3.56 5.11
N VAL A 180 -4.46 -3.11 4.25
CA VAL A 180 -4.06 -3.82 3.04
C VAL A 180 -2.77 -4.57 3.34
N ILE A 181 -2.86 -5.89 3.46
CA ILE A 181 -1.69 -6.75 3.63
C ILE A 181 -1.17 -7.09 2.25
N SER A 182 -0.10 -6.43 1.88
CA SER A 182 0.57 -6.62 0.59
C SER A 182 1.48 -7.83 0.66
N SER A 183 1.08 -8.93 0.04
CA SER A 183 1.82 -10.19 0.12
C SER A 183 1.51 -11.12 -1.04
N ASP A 184 2.55 -11.62 -1.69
CA ASP A 184 2.44 -12.69 -2.67
C ASP A 184 2.36 -14.05 -1.98
N MET A 185 1.43 -14.90 -2.44
CA MET A 185 1.20 -16.22 -1.85
C MET A 185 2.09 -17.29 -2.45
N ASN A 186 2.67 -17.06 -3.63
CA ASN A 186 3.52 -18.01 -4.33
C ASN A 186 4.49 -17.26 -5.25
N HIS A 187 5.78 -17.57 -5.16
CA HIS A 187 6.86 -17.05 -6.00
C HIS A 187 7.50 -18.11 -6.90
N PHE A 188 6.94 -19.30 -6.96
CA PHE A 188 7.49 -20.41 -7.73
C PHE A 188 6.66 -20.61 -9.00
N ALA A 189 7.36 -20.71 -10.12
CA ALA A 189 6.82 -21.18 -11.40
C ALA A 189 6.91 -22.70 -11.49
#